data_6e6ecf44956d792e9c958eb3fe4c9fa3
#
_entry.id   6e6ecf44956d792e9c958eb3fe4c9fa3
#
_cell.length_a   1.000
_cell.length_b   1.000
_cell.length_c   1.000
_cell.angle_alpha   90.00
_cell.angle_beta   90.00
_cell.angle_gamma   90.00
#
_symmetry.space_group_name_H-M   'P 1'
#
loop_
_entity.id
_entity.type
_entity.pdbx_description
1 polymer ?
#
loop_
_entity_poly.entity_id
_entity_poly.type
_entity_poly.pdbx_seq_one_letter_code
_entity_poly.pdbx_strand_id
1 'polypeptide(L)'
;MGRHGHSALDARYFFRQRTTFNSLEVALERQVEGDLLLSDIGDGIPFRPGSFDACISISVLQWLFNAESSQTSSHRRLFRFFSTLYSALKRGGKAVLQFYPETEGQSATVMAEAKRAGFGGGIVIDYPESKKARKYYLCLVAGSTSSSTFSAPKGLTEQPERLTKRQKMEKKKQETRKEFITRKKELYRKRGKEGVPNDSKYSGRKRRDRF
;
A
#
# COMPACT_ATOMS: atom_id res chain seq x y z
N MET A 1 -6.37 -38.71 -13.35
CA MET A 1 -7.11 -37.86 -12.42
C MET A 1 -6.20 -36.71 -11.99
N GLY A 2 -6.23 -35.62 -12.75
CA GLY A 2 -5.42 -34.41 -12.51
C GLY A 2 -6.09 -33.55 -11.46
N ARG A 3 -5.42 -33.30 -10.34
CA ARG A 3 -5.82 -32.27 -9.39
C ARG A 3 -5.43 -30.93 -9.98
N HIS A 4 -6.41 -30.22 -10.48
CA HIS A 4 -6.24 -28.82 -10.81
C HIS A 4 -5.94 -28.06 -9.52
N GLY A 5 -4.73 -27.53 -9.43
CA GLY A 5 -4.35 -26.59 -8.38
C GLY A 5 -5.30 -25.40 -8.43
N HIS A 6 -6.01 -25.17 -7.34
CA HIS A 6 -6.76 -23.95 -7.16
C HIS A 6 -5.72 -22.82 -7.05
N SER A 7 -5.64 -22.01 -8.07
CA SER A 7 -5.03 -20.72 -8.05
C SER A 7 -5.61 -19.99 -6.84
N ALA A 8 -4.73 -19.55 -5.93
CA ALA A 8 -5.12 -18.70 -4.83
C ALA A 8 -5.83 -17.48 -5.43
N LEU A 9 -7.11 -17.33 -5.12
CA LEU A 9 -7.89 -16.17 -5.50
C LEU A 9 -7.22 -14.96 -4.84
N ASP A 10 -6.66 -14.10 -5.65
CA ASP A 10 -6.14 -12.78 -5.24
C ASP A 10 -7.31 -11.91 -4.79
N ALA A 11 -7.84 -12.20 -3.61
CA ALA A 11 -8.87 -11.38 -3.01
C ALA A 11 -8.24 -10.07 -2.52
N ARG A 12 -8.44 -9.01 -3.26
CA ARG A 12 -7.99 -7.65 -2.91
C ARG A 12 -9.17 -6.91 -2.32
N TYR A 13 -9.09 -6.58 -1.03
CA TYR A 13 -10.13 -5.84 -0.34
C TYR A 13 -9.63 -4.42 -0.05
N PHE A 14 -10.43 -3.42 -0.42
CA PHE A 14 -10.17 -2.04 -0.08
C PHE A 14 -11.11 -1.62 1.04
N PHE A 15 -10.54 -1.37 2.21
CA PHE A 15 -11.24 -0.69 3.28
C PHE A 15 -10.83 0.78 3.27
N ARG A 16 -11.79 1.65 3.27
CA ARG A 16 -11.53 3.07 3.41
C ARG A 16 -12.43 3.65 4.47
N GLN A 17 -11.78 4.26 5.47
CA GLN A 17 -12.45 5.15 6.38
C GLN A 17 -12.75 6.46 5.63
N ARG A 18 -14.00 6.82 5.62
CA ARG A 18 -14.53 8.16 5.29
C ARG A 18 -13.76 8.97 4.26
N THR A 19 -13.75 8.55 3.04
CA THR A 19 -13.52 9.47 1.94
C THR A 19 -14.23 8.99 0.69
N THR A 20 -15.18 9.78 0.31
CA THR A 20 -15.76 9.94 -1.01
C THR A 20 -15.93 8.68 -1.87
N PHE A 21 -17.13 8.50 -2.34
CA PHE A 21 -17.53 7.64 -3.45
C PHE A 21 -16.51 7.60 -4.59
N ASN A 22 -15.79 8.71 -4.82
CA ASN A 22 -14.77 8.86 -5.87
C ASN A 22 -13.68 7.76 -5.88
N SER A 23 -13.34 7.13 -4.76
CA SER A 23 -12.27 6.12 -4.79
C SER A 23 -12.75 4.76 -5.22
N LEU A 24 -13.99 4.43 -4.88
CA LEU A 24 -14.68 3.25 -5.39
C LEU A 24 -14.95 3.43 -6.89
N GLU A 25 -15.43 4.60 -7.31
CA GLU A 25 -15.63 4.94 -8.72
C GLU A 25 -14.34 4.79 -9.51
N VAL A 26 -13.23 5.36 -9.04
CA VAL A 26 -11.91 5.21 -9.67
C VAL A 26 -11.43 3.75 -9.72
N ALA A 27 -11.72 2.96 -8.68
CA ALA A 27 -11.35 1.54 -8.68
C ALA A 27 -12.21 0.74 -9.67
N LEU A 28 -13.49 1.05 -9.77
CA LEU A 28 -14.39 0.46 -10.76
C LEU A 28 -14.02 0.87 -12.18
N GLU A 29 -13.74 2.16 -12.42
CA GLU A 29 -13.25 2.66 -13.71
C GLU A 29 -11.95 1.99 -14.16
N ARG A 30 -11.07 1.68 -13.19
CA ARG A 30 -9.81 0.98 -13.45
C ARG A 30 -9.95 -0.53 -13.56
N GLN A 31 -11.16 -1.06 -13.41
CA GLN A 31 -11.42 -2.50 -13.42
C GLN A 31 -10.45 -3.27 -12.52
N VAL A 32 -10.28 -2.77 -11.28
CA VAL A 32 -9.39 -3.43 -10.31
C VAL A 32 -9.94 -4.81 -10.00
N GLU A 33 -9.13 -5.84 -10.24
CA GLU A 33 -9.49 -7.21 -9.88
C GLU A 33 -9.61 -7.36 -8.36
N GLY A 34 -10.68 -7.96 -7.89
CA GLY A 34 -10.97 -8.23 -6.49
C GLY A 34 -12.25 -7.61 -5.99
N ASP A 35 -12.66 -7.98 -4.79
CA ASP A 35 -13.86 -7.46 -4.15
C ASP A 35 -13.60 -6.08 -3.53
N LEU A 36 -14.51 -5.15 -3.75
CA LEU A 36 -14.46 -3.81 -3.20
C LEU A 36 -15.51 -3.65 -2.10
N LEU A 37 -15.08 -3.24 -0.91
CA LEU A 37 -15.95 -3.03 0.23
C LEU A 37 -15.73 -1.65 0.84
N LEU A 38 -16.78 -0.87 0.97
CA LEU A 38 -16.77 0.43 1.67
C LEU A 38 -17.27 0.24 3.11
N SER A 39 -16.39 0.42 4.08
CA SER A 39 -16.71 0.29 5.49
C SER A 39 -15.79 1.15 6.37
N ASP A 40 -16.26 1.58 7.54
CA ASP A 40 -15.39 2.16 8.55
C ASP A 40 -14.68 1.04 9.33
N ILE A 41 -13.36 0.96 9.16
CA ILE A 41 -12.56 -0.06 9.85
C ILE A 41 -12.54 0.13 11.38
N GLY A 42 -12.89 1.32 11.88
CA GLY A 42 -13.04 1.58 13.31
C GLY A 42 -14.23 0.85 13.93
N ASP A 43 -15.18 0.44 13.11
CA ASP A 43 -16.31 -0.42 13.50
C ASP A 43 -15.99 -1.91 13.38
N GLY A 44 -14.80 -2.22 12.88
CA GLY A 44 -14.28 -3.57 12.70
C GLY A 44 -14.32 -4.05 11.26
N ILE A 45 -13.76 -5.22 11.04
CA ILE A 45 -13.63 -5.86 9.73
C ILE A 45 -14.64 -7.00 9.65
N PRO A 46 -15.68 -6.92 8.78
CA PRO A 46 -16.82 -7.86 8.80
C PRO A 46 -16.53 -9.15 7.98
N PHE A 47 -15.40 -9.82 8.27
CA PHE A 47 -15.10 -11.08 7.63
C PHE A 47 -15.17 -12.26 8.59
N ARG A 48 -15.37 -13.45 8.02
CA ARG A 48 -15.36 -14.70 8.76
C ARG A 48 -13.96 -14.98 9.31
N PRO A 49 -13.87 -15.63 10.48
CA PRO A 49 -12.59 -16.03 11.03
C PRO A 49 -11.75 -16.86 10.05
N GLY A 50 -10.44 -16.59 10.00
CA GLY A 50 -9.50 -17.33 9.18
C GLY A 50 -9.68 -17.18 7.67
N SER A 51 -10.31 -16.10 7.21
CA SER A 51 -10.54 -15.85 5.78
C SER A 51 -9.28 -15.50 4.99
N PHE A 52 -8.29 -14.87 5.65
CA PHE A 52 -7.12 -14.32 4.97
C PHE A 52 -5.81 -14.88 5.47
N ASP A 53 -4.86 -15.02 4.54
CA ASP A 53 -3.47 -15.41 4.84
C ASP A 53 -2.62 -14.19 5.26
N ALA A 54 -2.93 -13.02 4.70
CA ALA A 54 -2.22 -11.78 5.00
C ALA A 54 -3.11 -10.54 4.84
N CYS A 55 -2.65 -9.43 5.45
CA CYS A 55 -3.27 -8.12 5.32
C CYS A 55 -2.20 -7.05 5.09
N ILE A 56 -2.50 -6.12 4.19
CA ILE A 56 -1.69 -4.92 3.96
C ILE A 56 -2.60 -3.70 4.12
N SER A 57 -2.10 -2.70 4.84
CA SER A 57 -2.77 -1.41 4.98
C SER A 57 -1.77 -0.28 4.79
N ILE A 58 -2.16 0.76 4.04
CA ILE A 58 -1.28 1.88 3.73
C ILE A 58 -1.99 3.19 4.12
N SER A 59 -1.39 3.91 5.08
CA SER A 59 -1.84 5.24 5.52
C SER A 59 -3.30 5.29 6.01
N VAL A 60 -3.72 4.28 6.75
CA VAL A 60 -5.10 4.20 7.26
C VAL A 60 -5.16 4.31 8.78
N LEU A 61 -4.24 3.68 9.53
CA LEU A 61 -4.30 3.58 10.99
C LEU A 61 -4.36 4.94 11.71
N GLN A 62 -3.68 5.96 11.18
CA GLN A 62 -3.69 7.29 11.79
C GLN A 62 -5.09 7.89 11.89
N TRP A 63 -5.99 7.53 10.99
CA TRP A 63 -7.36 8.03 11.00
C TRP A 63 -8.23 7.45 12.13
N LEU A 64 -7.81 6.33 12.73
CA LEU A 64 -8.50 5.75 13.89
C LEU A 64 -8.31 6.58 15.17
N PHE A 65 -7.31 7.48 15.19
CA PHE A 65 -7.12 8.43 16.28
C PHE A 65 -8.08 9.61 16.22
N ASN A 66 -8.64 9.91 15.05
CA ASN A 66 -9.58 11.01 14.88
C ASN A 66 -10.96 10.56 15.44
N ALA A 67 -11.27 11.00 16.63
CA ALA A 67 -12.59 10.80 17.22
C ALA A 67 -13.49 11.96 16.77
N GLU A 68 -14.54 11.67 16.00
CA GLU A 68 -15.51 12.67 15.56
C GLU A 68 -16.57 12.99 16.61
N SER A 69 -16.63 12.21 17.65
CA SER A 69 -17.53 12.44 18.78
C SER A 69 -16.83 12.18 20.11
N SER A 70 -17.25 12.89 21.13
CA SER A 70 -16.78 12.70 22.52
C SER A 70 -17.06 11.30 23.07
N GLN A 71 -17.94 10.53 22.41
CA GLN A 71 -18.28 9.16 22.81
C GLN A 71 -17.42 8.08 22.16
N THR A 72 -16.61 8.43 21.16
CA THR A 72 -15.81 7.46 20.39
C THR A 72 -14.34 7.55 20.77
N SER A 73 -13.90 6.65 21.65
CA SER A 73 -12.50 6.55 22.06
C SER A 73 -11.63 5.92 20.94
N SER A 74 -10.51 6.54 20.63
CA SER A 74 -9.50 6.00 19.69
C SER A 74 -9.02 4.61 20.11
N HIS A 75 -8.85 4.37 21.39
CA HIS A 75 -8.50 3.04 21.94
C HIS A 75 -9.55 1.98 21.58
N ARG A 76 -10.85 2.31 21.72
CA ARG A 76 -11.92 1.37 21.39
C ARG A 76 -11.94 1.06 19.89
N ARG A 77 -11.75 2.07 19.03
CA ARG A 77 -11.70 1.89 17.57
C ARG A 77 -10.51 1.04 17.15
N LEU A 78 -9.32 1.34 17.66
CA LEU A 78 -8.11 0.57 17.41
C LEU A 78 -8.25 -0.88 17.87
N PHE A 79 -8.73 -1.10 19.11
CA PHE A 79 -8.94 -2.44 19.62
C PHE A 79 -9.95 -3.24 18.80
N ARG A 80 -11.06 -2.60 18.40
CA ARG A 80 -12.07 -3.25 17.55
C ARG A 80 -11.52 -3.62 16.19
N PHE A 81 -10.76 -2.72 15.57
CA PHE A 81 -10.04 -3.00 14.33
C PHE A 81 -9.10 -4.19 14.49
N PHE A 82 -8.20 -4.16 15.47
CA PHE A 82 -7.23 -5.24 15.66
C PHE A 82 -7.86 -6.57 16.05
N SER A 83 -8.88 -6.58 16.91
CA SER A 83 -9.55 -7.82 17.31
C SER A 83 -10.26 -8.50 16.15
N THR A 84 -10.94 -7.72 15.30
CA THR A 84 -11.61 -8.28 14.12
C THR A 84 -10.62 -8.66 13.01
N LEU A 85 -9.52 -7.91 12.84
CA LEU A 85 -8.41 -8.28 11.94
C LEU A 85 -7.75 -9.58 12.40
N TYR A 86 -7.48 -9.72 13.70
CA TYR A 86 -6.93 -10.94 14.27
C TYR A 86 -7.81 -12.16 13.99
N SER A 87 -9.11 -12.01 14.17
CA SER A 87 -10.08 -13.05 13.86
C SER A 87 -10.12 -13.39 12.37
N ALA A 88 -10.09 -12.40 11.50
CA ALA A 88 -10.16 -12.58 10.05
C ALA A 88 -8.92 -13.23 9.44
N LEU A 89 -7.75 -13.09 10.09
CA LEU A 89 -6.52 -13.75 9.67
C LEU A 89 -6.46 -15.21 10.12
N LYS A 90 -5.88 -16.05 9.28
CA LYS A 90 -5.51 -17.41 9.65
C LYS A 90 -4.45 -17.39 10.74
N ARG A 91 -4.35 -18.47 11.52
CA ARG A 91 -3.25 -18.65 12.48
C ARG A 91 -1.90 -18.60 11.75
N GLY A 92 -0.98 -17.79 12.22
CA GLY A 92 0.28 -17.49 11.54
C GLY A 92 0.17 -16.45 10.41
N GLY A 93 -1.04 -15.98 10.10
CA GLY A 93 -1.26 -14.92 9.13
C GLY A 93 -0.55 -13.64 9.51
N LYS A 94 -0.07 -12.91 8.51
CA LYS A 94 0.75 -11.70 8.69
C LYS A 94 -0.03 -10.45 8.33
N ALA A 95 0.18 -9.36 9.09
CA ALA A 95 -0.34 -8.05 8.73
C ALA A 95 0.80 -7.03 8.70
N VAL A 96 0.87 -6.23 7.64
CA VAL A 96 1.82 -5.12 7.50
C VAL A 96 1.03 -3.83 7.30
N LEU A 97 1.09 -2.95 8.28
CA LEU A 97 0.28 -1.74 8.32
C LEU A 97 1.19 -0.52 8.35
N GLN A 98 1.28 0.18 7.23
CA GLN A 98 2.03 1.43 7.15
C GLN A 98 1.16 2.58 7.68
N PHE A 99 1.75 3.43 8.53
CA PHE A 99 1.06 4.57 9.12
C PHE A 99 2.00 5.74 9.42
N TYR A 100 1.43 6.88 9.74
CA TYR A 100 2.15 8.09 10.14
C TYR A 100 1.64 8.53 11.50
N PRO A 101 2.38 8.25 12.59
CA PRO A 101 2.04 8.76 13.90
C PRO A 101 2.35 10.26 13.97
N GLU A 102 1.44 11.04 14.55
CA GLU A 102 1.67 12.46 14.84
C GLU A 102 2.54 12.62 16.09
N THR A 103 2.39 11.69 17.04
CA THR A 103 3.15 11.64 18.28
C THR A 103 3.71 10.25 18.54
N GLU A 104 4.79 10.16 19.31
CA GLU A 104 5.34 8.87 19.71
C GLU A 104 4.35 8.05 20.56
N GLY A 105 3.51 8.73 21.34
CA GLY A 105 2.44 8.10 22.10
C GLY A 105 1.45 7.34 21.23
N GLN A 106 1.14 7.82 20.01
CA GLN A 106 0.27 7.12 19.09
C GLN A 106 0.87 5.78 18.63
N SER A 107 2.18 5.72 18.40
CA SER A 107 2.88 4.48 18.04
C SER A 107 2.80 3.45 19.17
N ALA A 108 2.99 3.90 20.40
CA ALA A 108 2.87 3.04 21.58
C ALA A 108 1.43 2.53 21.76
N THR A 109 0.44 3.38 21.57
CA THR A 109 -0.99 3.03 21.64
C THR A 109 -1.35 1.99 20.59
N VAL A 110 -0.96 2.19 19.33
CA VAL A 110 -1.21 1.22 18.23
C VAL A 110 -0.63 -0.16 18.60
N MET A 111 0.62 -0.18 19.10
CA MET A 111 1.26 -1.44 19.47
C MET A 111 0.56 -2.08 20.67
N ALA A 112 0.16 -1.30 21.67
CA ALA A 112 -0.54 -1.81 22.85
C ALA A 112 -1.88 -2.48 22.49
N GLU A 113 -2.69 -1.81 21.65
CA GLU A 113 -3.98 -2.34 21.23
C GLU A 113 -3.84 -3.56 20.29
N ALA A 114 -2.81 -3.60 19.45
CA ALA A 114 -2.51 -4.78 18.64
C ALA A 114 -2.12 -6.00 19.52
N LYS A 115 -1.25 -5.79 20.51
CA LYS A 115 -0.88 -6.84 21.49
C LYS A 115 -2.09 -7.30 22.30
N ARG A 116 -2.92 -6.38 22.76
CA ARG A 116 -4.16 -6.67 23.48
C ARG A 116 -5.12 -7.54 22.67
N ALA A 117 -5.16 -7.35 21.35
CA ALA A 117 -5.93 -8.18 20.43
C ALA A 117 -5.32 -9.57 20.17
N GLY A 118 -4.10 -9.86 20.65
CA GLY A 118 -3.44 -11.14 20.52
C GLY A 118 -2.35 -11.22 19.47
N PHE A 119 -2.02 -10.12 18.79
CA PHE A 119 -0.93 -10.09 17.84
C PHE A 119 0.45 -10.13 18.50
N GLY A 120 1.35 -10.92 17.91
CA GLY A 120 2.79 -10.76 18.08
C GLY A 120 3.35 -9.83 17.01
N GLY A 121 4.54 -9.27 17.25
CA GLY A 121 5.20 -8.43 16.25
C GLY A 121 5.80 -7.16 16.81
N GLY A 122 6.06 -6.18 15.93
CA GLY A 122 6.73 -4.93 16.29
C GLY A 122 6.59 -3.84 15.25
N ILE A 123 7.13 -2.67 15.57
CA ILE A 123 7.21 -1.54 14.66
C ILE A 123 8.58 -1.50 14.01
N VAL A 124 8.61 -1.38 12.71
CA VAL A 124 9.80 -1.16 11.89
C VAL A 124 9.77 0.25 11.35
N ILE A 125 10.88 0.95 11.41
CA ILE A 125 10.99 2.33 10.95
C ILE A 125 11.97 2.37 9.79
N ASP A 126 11.50 2.81 8.63
CA ASP A 126 12.35 3.12 7.48
C ASP A 126 12.84 4.57 7.56
N TYR A 127 14.09 4.77 7.21
CA TYR A 127 14.77 6.09 7.15
C TYR A 127 14.61 6.90 8.45
N PRO A 128 15.02 6.36 9.62
CA PRO A 128 14.78 6.99 10.92
C PRO A 128 15.37 8.41 11.02
N GLU A 129 16.47 8.66 10.33
CA GLU A 129 17.19 9.94 10.32
C GLU A 129 16.50 11.02 9.46
N SER A 130 15.60 10.64 8.57
CA SER A 130 14.97 11.56 7.64
C SER A 130 13.54 11.88 8.01
N LYS A 131 13.27 13.07 8.53
CA LYS A 131 11.90 13.53 8.85
C LYS A 131 10.93 13.43 7.66
N LYS A 132 11.41 13.61 6.41
CA LYS A 132 10.57 13.58 5.20
C LYS A 132 10.35 12.16 4.64
N ALA A 133 11.30 11.25 4.85
CA ALA A 133 11.25 9.91 4.27
C ALA A 133 10.84 8.86 5.29
N ARG A 134 10.87 9.19 6.59
CA ARG A 134 10.52 8.27 7.68
C ARG A 134 9.15 7.66 7.46
N LYS A 135 9.09 6.33 7.57
CA LYS A 135 7.84 5.56 7.50
C LYS A 135 7.81 4.55 8.62
N TYR A 136 6.64 4.38 9.19
CA TYR A 136 6.39 3.43 10.25
C TYR A 136 5.58 2.26 9.70
N TYR A 137 6.07 1.06 9.96
CA TYR A 137 5.40 -0.19 9.58
C TYR A 137 5.14 -1.01 10.83
N LEU A 138 3.89 -1.24 11.12
CA LEU A 138 3.48 -2.19 12.13
C LEU A 138 3.42 -3.57 11.49
N CYS A 139 4.36 -4.44 11.85
CA CYS A 139 4.47 -5.80 11.35
C CYS A 139 3.94 -6.76 12.39
N LEU A 140 2.85 -7.45 12.11
CA LEU A 140 2.10 -8.29 13.04
C LEU A 140 1.97 -9.72 12.53
N VAL A 141 1.84 -10.66 13.48
CA VAL A 141 1.52 -12.07 13.21
C VAL A 141 0.39 -12.51 14.14
N ALA A 142 -0.62 -13.15 13.57
CA ALA A 142 -1.77 -13.67 14.31
C ALA A 142 -1.45 -15.06 14.90
N GLY A 143 -1.74 -15.27 16.19
CA GLY A 143 -1.64 -16.61 16.83
C GLY A 143 -0.22 -17.14 17.03
N SER A 144 0.78 -16.26 17.16
CA SER A 144 2.13 -16.62 17.58
C SER A 144 2.12 -16.98 19.07
N THR A 145 1.91 -18.24 19.38
CA THR A 145 2.14 -18.79 20.72
C THR A 145 3.61 -19.11 20.84
N SER A 146 4.32 -18.38 21.67
CA SER A 146 5.74 -18.52 22.00
C SER A 146 6.75 -18.13 20.91
N SER A 147 7.72 -17.34 21.33
CA SER A 147 9.13 -17.16 20.89
C SER A 147 9.65 -17.75 19.56
N SER A 148 8.86 -18.34 18.72
CA SER A 148 9.24 -18.69 17.34
C SER A 148 9.29 -17.39 16.52
N THR A 149 10.41 -16.73 16.70
CA THR A 149 11.11 -15.85 15.76
C THR A 149 10.24 -15.21 14.67
N PHE A 150 9.33 -14.30 15.08
CA PHE A 150 9.00 -13.24 14.15
C PHE A 150 10.25 -12.35 14.04
N SER A 151 11.11 -12.65 13.08
CA SER A 151 12.16 -11.74 12.69
C SER A 151 11.48 -10.60 11.95
N ALA A 152 11.33 -9.45 12.61
CA ALA A 152 10.89 -8.25 11.93
C ALA A 152 11.87 -7.92 10.79
N PRO A 153 11.37 -7.54 9.61
CA PRO A 153 12.25 -7.08 8.54
C PRO A 153 13.10 -5.91 9.05
N LYS A 154 14.35 -5.85 8.61
CA LYS A 154 15.20 -4.69 8.94
C LYS A 154 14.66 -3.47 8.20
N GLY A 155 14.46 -2.37 8.90
CA GLY A 155 14.12 -1.09 8.30
C GLY A 155 15.22 -0.58 7.37
N LEU A 156 14.85 0.15 6.33
CA LEU A 156 15.79 0.77 5.42
C LEU A 156 16.45 1.98 6.09
N THR A 157 17.77 2.00 6.13
CA THR A 157 18.55 3.12 6.70
C THR A 157 19.00 4.11 5.64
N GLU A 158 19.30 3.62 4.45
CA GLU A 158 19.74 4.46 3.32
C GLU A 158 18.58 4.74 2.37
N GLN A 159 18.40 6.02 2.05
CA GLN A 159 17.47 6.38 0.97
C GLN A 159 18.08 5.92 -0.35
N PRO A 160 17.32 5.23 -1.22
CA PRO A 160 17.76 5.06 -2.59
C PRO A 160 18.06 6.46 -3.14
N GLU A 161 19.26 6.64 -3.70
CA GLU A 161 19.67 7.94 -4.27
C GLU A 161 18.57 8.48 -5.19
N ARG A 162 17.83 9.43 -4.67
CA ARG A 162 16.87 10.17 -5.49
C ARG A 162 17.68 11.07 -6.38
N LEU A 163 17.81 10.68 -7.64
CA LEU A 163 18.39 11.54 -8.67
C LEU A 163 17.87 12.97 -8.46
N THR A 164 18.78 13.89 -8.21
CA THR A 164 18.45 15.31 -8.06
C THR A 164 17.74 15.80 -9.32
N LYS A 165 17.01 16.92 -9.21
CA LYS A 165 16.37 17.52 -10.39
C LYS A 165 17.38 17.74 -11.53
N ARG A 166 18.64 18.10 -11.18
CA ARG A 166 19.75 18.30 -12.11
C ARG A 166 20.14 16.99 -12.81
N GLN A 167 20.36 15.90 -12.07
CA GLN A 167 20.67 14.57 -12.64
C GLN A 167 19.53 14.01 -13.50
N LYS A 168 18.26 14.27 -13.10
CA LYS A 168 17.10 13.92 -13.93
C LYS A 168 17.06 14.74 -15.22
N MET A 169 17.44 16.01 -15.17
CA MET A 169 17.52 16.87 -16.35
C MET A 169 18.69 16.46 -17.24
N GLU A 170 19.85 16.10 -16.69
CA GLU A 170 21.01 15.60 -17.45
C GLU A 170 20.69 14.28 -18.14
N LYS A 171 20.06 13.30 -17.43
CA LYS A 171 19.56 12.07 -18.09
C LYS A 171 18.53 12.37 -19.18
N LYS A 172 17.65 13.36 -19.00
CA LYS A 172 16.67 13.76 -20.00
C LYS A 172 17.29 14.50 -21.18
N LYS A 173 18.44 15.19 -20.95
CA LYS A 173 19.21 15.89 -21.98
C LYS A 173 20.01 14.92 -22.85
N GLN A 174 20.39 13.74 -22.33
CA GLN A 174 21.08 12.69 -23.05
C GLN A 174 20.13 11.81 -23.90
N GLU A 175 18.82 11.82 -23.60
CA GLU A 175 17.84 11.06 -24.39
C GLU A 175 17.65 11.73 -25.75
N THR A 176 17.89 11.00 -26.81
CA THR A 176 17.65 11.52 -28.16
C THR A 176 16.16 11.71 -28.40
N ARG A 177 15.80 12.66 -29.29
CA ARG A 177 14.40 12.89 -29.67
C ARG A 177 13.70 11.63 -30.18
N LYS A 178 14.45 10.76 -30.85
CA LYS A 178 13.94 9.47 -31.35
C LYS A 178 13.62 8.53 -30.19
N GLU A 179 14.51 8.37 -29.24
CA GLU A 179 14.31 7.53 -28.05
C GLU A 179 13.14 7.99 -27.21
N PHE A 180 13.02 9.30 -26.99
CA PHE A 180 11.87 9.90 -26.29
C PHE A 180 10.55 9.53 -26.97
N ILE A 181 10.47 9.65 -28.31
CA ILE A 181 9.23 9.33 -29.05
C ILE A 181 8.94 7.83 -28.95
N THR A 182 9.94 6.96 -29.12
CA THR A 182 9.78 5.50 -29.02
C THR A 182 9.27 5.10 -27.63
N ARG A 183 9.91 5.57 -26.57
CA ARG A 183 9.50 5.31 -25.20
C ARG A 183 8.07 5.78 -24.91
N LYS A 184 7.68 6.96 -25.44
CA LYS A 184 6.32 7.49 -25.27
C LYS A 184 5.29 6.63 -25.99
N LYS A 185 5.59 6.12 -27.17
CA LYS A 185 4.72 5.20 -27.92
C LYS A 185 4.55 3.87 -27.19
N GLU A 186 5.63 3.29 -26.67
CA GLU A 186 5.59 2.07 -25.87
C GLU A 186 4.72 2.24 -24.63
N LEU A 187 4.86 3.37 -23.92
CA LEU A 187 4.03 3.68 -22.79
C LEU A 187 2.54 3.75 -23.15
N TYR A 188 2.21 4.35 -24.30
CA TYR A 188 0.83 4.43 -24.76
C TYR A 188 0.27 3.06 -25.17
N ARG A 189 1.08 2.20 -25.81
CA ARG A 189 0.70 0.81 -26.11
C ARG A 189 0.44 0.01 -24.83
N LYS A 190 1.31 0.13 -23.84
CA LYS A 190 1.13 -0.52 -22.51
C LYS A 190 -0.13 -0.03 -21.77
N ARG A 191 -0.57 1.18 -22.04
CA ARG A 191 -1.81 1.75 -21.47
C ARG A 191 -3.06 1.43 -22.29
N GLY A 192 -2.96 0.56 -23.30
CA GLY A 192 -4.08 0.17 -24.14
C GLY A 192 -4.62 1.29 -25.03
N LYS A 193 -3.83 2.36 -25.27
CA LYS A 193 -4.29 3.46 -26.09
C LYS A 193 -4.31 3.05 -27.57
N GLU A 194 -5.48 3.08 -28.17
CA GLU A 194 -5.67 2.82 -29.60
C GLU A 194 -5.09 3.95 -30.48
N GLY A 195 -4.71 3.62 -31.70
CA GLY A 195 -4.22 4.59 -32.68
C GLY A 195 -2.78 5.08 -32.46
N VAL A 196 -1.95 4.33 -31.71
CA VAL A 196 -0.53 4.68 -31.57
C VAL A 196 0.21 4.41 -32.88
N PRO A 197 0.79 5.45 -33.53
CA PRO A 197 1.45 5.29 -34.81
C PRO A 197 2.60 4.28 -34.78
N ASN A 198 2.81 3.53 -35.86
CA ASN A 198 3.92 2.59 -35.99
C ASN A 198 5.27 3.30 -35.91
N ASP A 199 6.30 2.55 -35.51
CA ASP A 199 7.65 3.08 -35.42
C ASP A 199 8.26 3.23 -36.83
N SER A 200 8.85 4.38 -37.09
CA SER A 200 9.46 4.71 -38.38
C SER A 200 10.92 5.09 -38.19
N LYS A 201 11.78 4.73 -39.17
CA LYS A 201 13.17 5.17 -39.23
C LYS A 201 13.33 6.70 -39.26
N TYR A 202 12.26 7.41 -39.62
CA TYR A 202 12.24 8.87 -39.68
C TYR A 202 11.71 9.53 -38.42
N SER A 203 11.30 8.75 -37.42
CA SER A 203 10.83 9.29 -36.15
C SER A 203 11.88 10.20 -35.51
N GLY A 204 11.49 11.39 -35.10
CA GLY A 204 12.37 12.37 -34.45
C GLY A 204 13.19 13.25 -35.39
N ARG A 205 13.13 13.07 -36.68
CA ARG A 205 13.79 13.98 -37.65
C ARG A 205 13.07 15.34 -37.69
N LYS A 206 13.88 16.43 -37.70
CA LYS A 206 13.37 17.78 -37.93
C LYS A 206 13.00 17.91 -39.40
N ARG A 207 11.77 18.36 -39.69
CA ARG A 207 11.44 18.72 -41.08
C ARG A 207 12.23 19.97 -41.44
N ARG A 208 12.78 20.01 -42.67
CA ARG A 208 13.34 21.25 -43.20
C ARG A 208 12.16 22.15 -43.52
N ASP A 209 12.26 23.41 -43.09
CA ASP A 209 11.32 24.43 -43.56
C ASP A 209 11.43 24.53 -45.06
N ARG A 210 10.31 24.40 -45.77
CA ARG A 210 10.25 24.69 -47.19
C ARG A 210 9.91 26.18 -47.28
N PHE A 211 10.84 26.92 -47.79
CA PHE A 211 10.59 28.26 -48.25
C PHE A 211 9.84 28.19 -49.58
#